data_eb1d91a678456f958a9ecf357be09102
#
_entry.id   eb1d91a678456f958a9ecf357be09102
#
_cell.length_a   1.000
_cell.length_b   1.000
_cell.length_c   1.000
_cell.angle_alpha   90.00
_cell.angle_beta   90.00
_cell.angle_gamma   90.00
#
_symmetry.space_group_name_H-M   'P 1'
#
loop_
_entity.id
_entity.type
_entity.pdbx_description
1 polymer ?
#
loop_
_entity_poly.entity_id
_entity_poly.type
_entity_poly.pdbx_seq_one_letter_code
_entity_poly.pdbx_strand_id
1 'polypeptide(L)'
;MNLVKQHWGKATLATALVFMLGGTAMAQDIKIGVVSIPVLMERAPQTKVAMEALTEEFAPRQREVVAKQTELEELNEKVNRDFDVMGETERRNAERDLRELRREVTRLQNEFREDLNLRRNEELGKLQQSLLKEVQEYAQTTGYDLVVGDGVLYASTAMNITELVLRAIEANFNATGAR
;
A
#
# COMPACT_ATOMS: atom_id res chain seq x y z
N MET A 1 96.13 -40.54 35.34
CA MET A 1 95.56 -40.21 36.66
C MET A 1 94.65 -38.96 36.43
N ASN A 2 93.36 -39.19 36.56
CA ASN A 2 92.26 -38.20 36.80
C ASN A 2 91.90 -37.30 35.63
N LEU A 3 90.78 -37.54 35.27
CA LEU A 3 89.38 -37.29 35.53
C LEU A 3 88.78 -36.39 34.44
N VAL A 4 88.10 -37.07 33.60
CA VAL A 4 87.16 -36.50 32.63
C VAL A 4 85.96 -35.93 33.42
N LYS A 5 85.62 -34.69 33.20
CA LYS A 5 84.33 -34.13 33.58
C LYS A 5 83.53 -33.82 32.33
N GLN A 6 82.60 -34.66 32.17
CA GLN A 6 81.58 -34.63 31.17
C GLN A 6 80.54 -33.54 31.51
N HIS A 7 80.44 -32.49 30.73
CA HIS A 7 79.35 -31.57 30.84
C HIS A 7 78.30 -31.88 29.73
N TRP A 8 77.27 -32.50 30.16
CA TRP A 8 76.10 -32.74 29.34
C TRP A 8 75.26 -31.46 29.25
N GLY A 9 75.31 -30.83 28.07
CA GLY A 9 74.42 -29.71 27.76
C GLY A 9 73.00 -30.13 27.57
N LYS A 10 72.18 -29.57 28.39
CA LYS A 10 70.68 -29.74 28.29
C LYS A 10 70.21 -28.98 27.08
N ALA A 11 69.90 -29.68 26.01
CA ALA A 11 69.14 -29.13 24.88
C ALA A 11 67.69 -28.91 25.32
N THR A 12 67.27 -27.72 25.57
CA THR A 12 65.89 -27.32 25.77
C THR A 12 65.23 -27.22 24.43
N LEU A 13 64.40 -28.18 24.13
CA LEU A 13 63.48 -28.18 23.00
C LEU A 13 62.38 -27.15 23.30
N ALA A 14 62.47 -25.96 22.73
CA ALA A 14 61.42 -24.97 22.73
C ALA A 14 60.36 -25.40 21.70
N THR A 15 59.35 -26.11 22.13
CA THR A 15 58.18 -26.43 21.31
C THR A 15 57.36 -25.13 21.14
N ALA A 16 57.50 -24.47 20.01
CA ALA A 16 56.64 -23.34 19.61
C ALA A 16 55.26 -23.86 19.29
N LEU A 17 54.36 -23.75 20.26
CA LEU A 17 52.93 -24.01 20.08
C LEU A 17 52.35 -22.86 19.28
N VAL A 18 52.34 -23.01 17.94
CA VAL A 18 51.62 -22.09 17.03
C VAL A 18 50.15 -22.31 17.26
N PHE A 19 49.54 -21.48 18.10
CA PHE A 19 48.10 -21.36 18.24
C PHE A 19 47.57 -20.75 16.93
N MET A 20 47.18 -21.61 15.97
CA MET A 20 46.35 -21.20 14.83
C MET A 20 44.98 -20.76 15.43
N LEU A 21 44.83 -19.46 15.69
CA LEU A 21 43.52 -18.85 15.79
C LEU A 21 42.87 -18.97 14.41
N GLY A 22 42.25 -20.11 14.16
CA GLY A 22 41.29 -20.27 13.11
C GLY A 22 40.09 -19.38 13.46
N GLY A 23 40.18 -18.12 13.04
CA GLY A 23 38.98 -17.27 13.05
C GLY A 23 37.93 -17.94 12.21
N THR A 24 36.97 -18.57 12.82
CA THR A 24 35.74 -18.94 12.16
C THR A 24 35.09 -17.63 11.67
N ALA A 25 35.33 -17.31 10.41
CA ALA A 25 34.52 -16.30 9.74
C ALA A 25 33.07 -16.78 9.88
N MET A 26 32.36 -16.21 10.82
CA MET A 26 30.91 -16.34 10.89
C MET A 26 30.40 -15.70 9.61
N ALA A 27 30.15 -16.52 8.60
CA ALA A 27 29.36 -16.09 7.45
C ALA A 27 28.02 -15.65 8.06
N GLN A 28 27.77 -14.36 8.14
CA GLN A 28 26.45 -13.87 8.49
C GLN A 28 25.53 -14.33 7.37
N ASP A 29 24.62 -15.25 7.68
CA ASP A 29 23.59 -15.66 6.76
C ASP A 29 22.74 -14.42 6.43
N ILE A 30 22.91 -13.93 5.19
CA ILE A 30 22.16 -12.78 4.69
C ILE A 30 20.68 -13.16 4.65
N LYS A 31 19.87 -12.45 5.43
CA LYS A 31 18.44 -12.68 5.52
C LYS A 31 17.70 -11.82 4.51
N ILE A 32 17.18 -12.48 3.46
CA ILE A 32 16.47 -11.83 2.36
C ILE A 32 14.98 -12.19 2.45
N GLY A 33 14.12 -11.19 2.29
CA GLY A 33 12.67 -11.35 2.21
C GLY A 33 12.11 -10.80 0.90
N VAL A 34 11.01 -11.38 0.44
CA VAL A 34 10.24 -10.89 -0.71
C VAL A 34 8.84 -10.55 -0.22
N VAL A 35 8.37 -9.33 -0.54
CA VAL A 35 7.04 -8.85 -0.18
C VAL A 35 6.27 -8.41 -1.41
N SER A 36 4.98 -8.74 -1.47
CA SER A 36 4.08 -8.25 -2.51
C SER A 36 3.37 -6.98 -2.06
N ILE A 37 3.80 -5.84 -2.57
CA ILE A 37 3.16 -4.55 -2.28
C ILE A 37 1.69 -4.53 -2.71
N PRO A 38 1.31 -5.04 -3.90
CA PRO A 38 -0.10 -5.13 -4.29
C PRO A 38 -0.97 -5.89 -3.28
N VAL A 39 -0.49 -7.03 -2.74
CA VAL A 39 -1.22 -7.79 -1.73
C VAL A 39 -1.36 -7.02 -0.42
N LEU A 40 -0.31 -6.30 0.01
CA LEU A 40 -0.40 -5.42 1.18
C LEU A 40 -1.41 -4.29 0.94
N MET A 41 -1.35 -3.65 -0.24
CA MET A 41 -2.30 -2.59 -0.63
C MET A 41 -3.76 -3.05 -0.65
N GLU A 42 -4.01 -4.31 -0.99
CA GLU A 42 -5.36 -4.88 -1.04
C GLU A 42 -5.87 -5.26 0.36
N ARG A 43 -5.00 -5.83 1.22
CA ARG A 43 -5.43 -6.52 2.44
C ARG A 43 -5.15 -5.75 3.73
N ALA A 44 -4.34 -4.70 3.71
CA ALA A 44 -4.03 -3.92 4.90
C ALA A 44 -5.28 -3.23 5.46
N PRO A 45 -5.48 -3.21 6.78
CA PRO A 45 -6.66 -2.60 7.40
C PRO A 45 -6.74 -1.09 7.12
N GLN A 46 -5.61 -0.40 6.97
CA GLN A 46 -5.55 1.01 6.59
C GLN A 46 -6.20 1.26 5.23
N THR A 47 -6.12 0.32 4.28
CA THR A 47 -6.75 0.44 2.97
C THR A 47 -8.27 0.49 3.10
N LYS A 48 -8.83 -0.39 3.92
CA LYS A 48 -10.27 -0.42 4.15
C LYS A 48 -10.74 0.91 4.73
N VAL A 49 -10.08 1.40 5.77
CA VAL A 49 -10.42 2.68 6.42
C VAL A 49 -10.31 3.85 5.45
N ALA A 50 -9.25 3.90 4.63
CA ALA A 50 -9.07 4.96 3.65
C ALA A 50 -10.19 4.95 2.58
N MET A 51 -10.60 3.76 2.11
CA MET A 51 -11.66 3.63 1.11
C MET A 51 -13.05 3.94 1.71
N GLU A 52 -13.30 3.57 2.95
CA GLU A 52 -14.52 3.93 3.67
C GLU A 52 -14.61 5.46 3.85
N ALA A 53 -13.54 6.10 4.33
CA ALA A 53 -13.47 7.55 4.49
C ALA A 53 -13.70 8.28 3.15
N LEU A 54 -13.11 7.79 2.05
CA LEU A 54 -13.32 8.34 0.72
C LEU A 54 -14.80 8.20 0.28
N THR A 55 -15.42 7.07 0.57
CA THR A 55 -16.84 6.83 0.28
C THR A 55 -17.73 7.82 1.05
N GLU A 56 -17.44 8.04 2.32
CA GLU A 56 -18.17 9.00 3.16
C GLU A 56 -17.97 10.45 2.68
N GLU A 57 -16.73 10.83 2.32
CA GLU A 57 -16.40 12.16 1.80
C GLU A 57 -17.21 12.47 0.53
N PHE A 58 -17.36 11.49 -0.37
CA PHE A 58 -18.04 11.67 -1.66
C PHE A 58 -19.54 11.36 -1.66
N ALA A 59 -20.07 10.76 -0.59
CA ALA A 59 -21.48 10.43 -0.49
C ALA A 59 -22.45 11.62 -0.68
N PRO A 60 -22.18 12.84 -0.17
CA PRO A 60 -23.05 14.00 -0.44
C PRO A 60 -23.10 14.37 -1.92
N ARG A 61 -21.95 14.40 -2.59
CA ARG A 61 -21.85 14.72 -4.03
C ARG A 61 -22.52 13.65 -4.88
N GLN A 62 -22.38 12.38 -4.52
CA GLN A 62 -23.08 11.28 -5.19
C GLN A 62 -24.59 11.46 -5.10
N ARG A 63 -25.12 11.84 -3.91
CA ARG A 63 -26.56 12.12 -3.74
C ARG A 63 -27.02 13.31 -4.60
N GLU A 64 -26.22 14.36 -4.71
CA GLU A 64 -26.53 15.51 -5.56
C GLU A 64 -26.62 15.11 -7.03
N VAL A 65 -25.67 14.34 -7.54
CA VAL A 65 -25.70 13.80 -8.91
C VAL A 65 -26.95 12.99 -9.17
N VAL A 66 -27.30 12.07 -8.24
CA VAL A 66 -28.51 11.24 -8.35
C VAL A 66 -29.77 12.10 -8.32
N ALA A 67 -29.87 13.08 -7.43
CA ALA A 67 -31.03 13.98 -7.35
C ALA A 67 -31.22 14.77 -8.65
N LYS A 68 -30.13 15.28 -9.24
CA LYS A 68 -30.21 16.00 -10.52
C LYS A 68 -30.56 15.10 -11.70
N GLN A 69 -30.13 13.83 -11.67
CA GLN A 69 -30.55 12.85 -12.68
C GLN A 69 -32.05 12.56 -12.57
N THR A 70 -32.56 12.37 -11.36
CA THR A 70 -34.01 12.15 -11.12
C THR A 70 -34.81 13.36 -11.58
N GLU A 71 -34.38 14.58 -11.25
CA GLU A 71 -35.02 15.83 -11.70
C GLU A 71 -35.09 15.92 -13.26
N LEU A 72 -34.01 15.51 -13.94
CA LEU A 72 -33.98 15.46 -15.40
C LEU A 72 -34.96 14.42 -15.96
N GLU A 73 -35.02 13.25 -15.37
CA GLU A 73 -35.96 12.19 -15.75
C GLU A 73 -37.40 12.65 -15.59
N GLU A 74 -37.76 13.19 -14.42
CA GLU A 74 -39.09 13.72 -14.12
C GLU A 74 -39.48 14.85 -15.07
N LEU A 75 -38.59 15.80 -15.34
CA LEU A 75 -38.87 16.88 -16.28
C LEU A 75 -39.06 16.34 -17.70
N ASN A 76 -38.22 15.38 -18.13
CA ASN A 76 -38.37 14.75 -19.43
C ASN A 76 -39.68 14.00 -19.60
N GLU A 77 -40.08 13.23 -18.58
CA GLU A 77 -41.39 12.53 -18.57
C GLU A 77 -42.56 13.51 -18.59
N LYS A 78 -42.50 14.59 -17.81
CA LYS A 78 -43.53 15.63 -17.79
C LYS A 78 -43.64 16.29 -19.16
N VAL A 79 -42.57 16.69 -19.76
CA VAL A 79 -42.59 17.34 -21.11
C VAL A 79 -43.16 16.37 -22.14
N ASN A 80 -42.74 15.10 -22.13
CA ASN A 80 -43.23 14.10 -23.08
C ASN A 80 -44.74 13.84 -22.93
N ARG A 81 -45.22 13.77 -21.71
CA ARG A 81 -46.66 13.55 -21.43
C ARG A 81 -47.53 14.73 -21.88
N ASP A 82 -47.07 15.94 -21.59
CA ASP A 82 -47.85 17.16 -21.82
C ASP A 82 -47.63 17.81 -23.20
N PHE A 83 -46.71 17.26 -23.99
CA PHE A 83 -46.18 17.87 -25.25
C PHE A 83 -47.30 18.28 -26.21
N ASP A 84 -48.33 17.43 -26.42
CA ASP A 84 -49.39 17.66 -27.38
C ASP A 84 -50.36 18.81 -26.97
N VAL A 85 -50.44 19.07 -25.66
CA VAL A 85 -51.33 20.10 -25.11
C VAL A 85 -50.63 21.40 -24.78
N MET A 86 -49.30 21.44 -24.82
CA MET A 86 -48.51 22.63 -24.60
C MET A 86 -48.59 23.63 -25.76
N GLY A 87 -48.67 24.91 -25.43
CA GLY A 87 -48.53 26.01 -26.39
C GLY A 87 -47.06 26.08 -26.89
N GLU A 88 -46.86 26.74 -28.08
CA GLU A 88 -45.55 26.82 -28.70
C GLU A 88 -44.50 27.47 -27.82
N THR A 89 -44.81 28.54 -27.09
CA THR A 89 -43.91 29.21 -26.16
C THR A 89 -43.51 28.30 -24.98
N GLU A 90 -44.48 27.54 -24.49
CA GLU A 90 -44.27 26.60 -23.37
C GLU A 90 -43.36 25.43 -23.78
N ARG A 91 -43.57 24.87 -25.00
CA ARG A 91 -42.65 23.85 -25.58
C ARG A 91 -41.23 24.36 -25.69
N ARG A 92 -41.01 25.55 -26.22
CA ARG A 92 -39.67 26.14 -26.35
C ARG A 92 -39.00 26.34 -24.98
N ASN A 93 -39.73 26.75 -23.97
CA ASN A 93 -39.22 26.91 -22.62
C ASN A 93 -38.85 25.54 -22.03
N ALA A 94 -39.73 24.54 -22.11
CA ALA A 94 -39.49 23.19 -21.63
C ALA A 94 -38.27 22.54 -22.31
N GLU A 95 -38.12 22.68 -23.61
CA GLU A 95 -36.93 22.22 -24.34
C GLU A 95 -35.65 22.92 -23.89
N ARG A 96 -35.71 24.22 -23.62
CA ARG A 96 -34.56 24.97 -23.10
C ARG A 96 -34.18 24.44 -21.71
N ASP A 97 -35.13 24.30 -20.83
CA ASP A 97 -34.93 23.84 -19.46
C ASP A 97 -34.37 22.40 -19.43
N LEU A 98 -34.88 21.50 -20.27
CA LEU A 98 -34.33 20.15 -20.45
C LEU A 98 -32.86 20.18 -20.94
N ARG A 99 -32.55 21.05 -21.91
CA ARG A 99 -31.15 21.17 -22.36
C ARG A 99 -30.24 21.73 -21.30
N GLU A 100 -30.70 22.65 -20.49
CA GLU A 100 -29.92 23.26 -19.40
C GLU A 100 -29.67 22.25 -18.28
N LEU A 101 -30.72 21.56 -17.83
CA LEU A 101 -30.61 20.54 -16.81
C LEU A 101 -29.74 19.35 -17.24
N ARG A 102 -29.83 18.93 -18.53
CA ARG A 102 -28.95 17.89 -19.10
C ARG A 102 -27.48 18.30 -19.09
N ARG A 103 -27.18 19.56 -19.42
CA ARG A 103 -25.79 20.07 -19.32
C ARG A 103 -25.29 20.09 -17.87
N GLU A 104 -26.16 20.49 -16.93
CA GLU A 104 -25.85 20.51 -15.51
C GLU A 104 -25.53 19.11 -14.97
N VAL A 105 -26.40 18.13 -15.26
CA VAL A 105 -26.18 16.72 -14.88
C VAL A 105 -24.86 16.21 -15.43
N THR A 106 -24.58 16.47 -16.72
CA THR A 106 -23.32 16.04 -17.34
C THR A 106 -22.10 16.67 -16.67
N ARG A 107 -22.19 17.96 -16.34
CA ARG A 107 -21.11 18.68 -15.64
C ARG A 107 -20.87 18.08 -14.25
N LEU A 108 -21.92 17.92 -13.44
CA LEU A 108 -21.82 17.35 -12.09
C LEU A 108 -21.26 15.93 -12.10
N GLN A 109 -21.67 15.08 -13.06
CA GLN A 109 -21.13 13.73 -13.22
C GLN A 109 -19.64 13.71 -13.56
N ASN A 110 -19.20 14.63 -14.42
CA ASN A 110 -17.79 14.73 -14.82
C ASN A 110 -16.95 15.22 -13.63
N GLU A 111 -17.35 16.31 -12.98
CA GLU A 111 -16.70 16.85 -11.80
C GLU A 111 -16.60 15.78 -10.69
N PHE A 112 -17.69 15.08 -10.39
CA PHE A 112 -17.70 14.00 -9.43
C PHE A 112 -16.67 12.91 -9.76
N ARG A 113 -16.63 12.45 -11.02
CA ARG A 113 -15.70 11.38 -11.43
C ARG A 113 -14.25 11.83 -11.41
N GLU A 114 -13.98 13.06 -11.88
CA GLU A 114 -12.63 13.62 -11.90
C GLU A 114 -12.10 13.81 -10.47
N ASP A 115 -12.89 14.43 -9.59
CA ASP A 115 -12.51 14.69 -8.22
C ASP A 115 -12.33 13.37 -7.42
N LEU A 116 -13.25 12.41 -7.61
CA LEU A 116 -13.14 11.10 -6.96
C LEU A 116 -11.88 10.35 -7.41
N ASN A 117 -11.56 10.36 -8.71
CA ASN A 117 -10.36 9.72 -9.23
C ASN A 117 -9.09 10.40 -8.71
N LEU A 118 -9.04 11.74 -8.70
CA LEU A 118 -7.92 12.49 -8.16
C LEU A 118 -7.70 12.15 -6.69
N ARG A 119 -8.75 12.24 -5.90
CA ARG A 119 -8.71 12.00 -4.46
C ARG A 119 -8.32 10.55 -4.11
N ARG A 120 -8.87 9.60 -4.89
CA ARG A 120 -8.50 8.17 -4.76
C ARG A 120 -7.02 7.94 -5.05
N ASN A 121 -6.47 8.55 -6.10
CA ASN A 121 -5.05 8.40 -6.44
C ASN A 121 -4.15 9.01 -5.37
N GLU A 122 -4.54 10.15 -4.79
CA GLU A 122 -3.83 10.75 -3.66
C GLU A 122 -3.81 9.82 -2.43
N GLU A 123 -4.95 9.25 -2.08
CA GLU A 123 -5.04 8.33 -0.94
C GLU A 123 -4.27 7.03 -1.18
N LEU A 124 -4.33 6.46 -2.39
CA LEU A 124 -3.52 5.28 -2.74
C LEU A 124 -2.02 5.59 -2.66
N GLY A 125 -1.58 6.78 -3.09
CA GLY A 125 -0.19 7.21 -2.96
C GLY A 125 0.26 7.33 -1.50
N LYS A 126 -0.54 7.94 -0.63
CA LYS A 126 -0.27 8.03 0.81
C LYS A 126 -0.21 6.65 1.47
N LEU A 127 -1.17 5.80 1.12
CA LEU A 127 -1.26 4.43 1.63
C LEU A 127 -0.03 3.62 1.25
N GLN A 128 0.41 3.69 -0.01
CA GLN A 128 1.62 3.01 -0.48
C GLN A 128 2.85 3.46 0.31
N GLN A 129 3.01 4.77 0.54
CA GLN A 129 4.13 5.30 1.34
C GLN A 129 4.08 4.80 2.79
N SER A 130 2.88 4.77 3.40
CA SER A 130 2.69 4.26 4.75
C SER A 130 3.04 2.77 4.85
N LEU A 131 2.57 1.96 3.92
CA LEU A 131 2.86 0.52 3.89
C LEU A 131 4.34 0.22 3.66
N LEU A 132 5.02 0.99 2.79
CA LEU A 132 6.48 0.86 2.61
C LEU A 132 7.24 1.15 3.90
N LYS A 133 6.79 2.13 4.70
CA LYS A 133 7.37 2.42 6.01
C LYS A 133 7.18 1.25 6.98
N GLU A 134 5.98 0.67 7.04
CA GLU A 134 5.71 -0.52 7.86
C GLU A 134 6.58 -1.72 7.46
N VAL A 135 6.78 -1.93 6.14
CA VAL A 135 7.70 -2.97 5.63
C VAL A 135 9.13 -2.72 6.11
N GLN A 136 9.60 -1.47 6.05
CA GLN A 136 10.95 -1.11 6.50
C GLN A 136 11.12 -1.32 8.01
N GLU A 137 10.15 -0.89 8.80
CA GLU A 137 10.14 -1.08 10.26
C GLU A 137 10.13 -2.58 10.63
N TYR A 138 9.31 -3.37 9.95
CA TYR A 138 9.29 -4.82 10.11
C TYR A 138 10.64 -5.45 9.76
N ALA A 139 11.23 -5.07 8.63
CA ALA A 139 12.52 -5.59 8.19
C ALA A 139 13.63 -5.28 9.21
N GLN A 140 13.69 -4.05 9.71
CA GLN A 140 14.67 -3.62 10.71
C GLN A 140 14.51 -4.38 12.04
N THR A 141 13.29 -4.50 12.54
CA THR A 141 13.01 -5.15 13.84
C THR A 141 13.21 -6.65 13.81
N THR A 142 13.03 -7.28 12.64
CA THR A 142 13.18 -8.72 12.47
C THR A 142 14.53 -9.14 11.86
N GLY A 143 15.43 -8.18 11.62
CA GLY A 143 16.80 -8.43 11.16
C GLY A 143 16.90 -8.94 9.74
N TYR A 144 16.09 -8.42 8.80
CA TYR A 144 16.29 -8.62 7.37
C TYR A 144 17.36 -7.67 6.85
N ASP A 145 18.30 -8.21 6.09
CA ASP A 145 19.36 -7.43 5.42
C ASP A 145 18.85 -6.80 4.11
N LEU A 146 17.90 -7.48 3.45
CA LEU A 146 17.28 -7.03 2.22
C LEU A 146 15.81 -7.47 2.15
N VAL A 147 14.93 -6.55 1.80
CA VAL A 147 13.55 -6.86 1.42
C VAL A 147 13.32 -6.34 0.00
N VAL A 148 12.88 -7.24 -0.88
CA VAL A 148 12.59 -6.93 -2.29
C VAL A 148 11.07 -6.90 -2.48
N GLY A 149 10.58 -5.85 -3.13
CA GLY A 149 9.16 -5.69 -3.46
C GLY A 149 8.83 -6.20 -4.88
N ASP A 150 8.25 -5.31 -5.68
CA ASP A 150 7.81 -5.62 -7.03
C ASP A 150 8.96 -5.96 -7.99
N GLY A 151 8.64 -6.67 -9.08
CA GLY A 151 9.61 -7.06 -10.12
C GLY A 151 10.34 -8.38 -9.86
N VAL A 152 10.02 -9.10 -8.79
CA VAL A 152 10.57 -10.43 -8.52
C VAL A 152 9.86 -11.47 -9.40
N LEU A 153 10.60 -12.12 -10.31
CA LEU A 153 10.06 -13.14 -11.19
C LEU A 153 9.83 -14.48 -10.48
N TYR A 154 10.69 -14.81 -9.51
CA TYR A 154 10.60 -16.03 -8.72
C TYR A 154 11.20 -15.83 -7.33
N ALA A 155 10.52 -16.33 -6.34
CA ALA A 155 11.03 -16.52 -4.99
C ALA A 155 10.47 -17.82 -4.41
N SER A 156 11.27 -18.51 -3.61
CA SER A 156 10.77 -19.66 -2.87
C SER A 156 9.73 -19.23 -1.83
N THR A 157 8.84 -20.12 -1.43
CA THR A 157 7.84 -19.83 -0.38
C THR A 157 8.48 -19.38 0.93
N ALA A 158 9.68 -19.91 1.25
CA ALA A 158 10.41 -19.55 2.45
C ALA A 158 10.88 -18.09 2.45
N MET A 159 11.09 -17.48 1.28
CA MET A 159 11.49 -16.08 1.16
C MET A 159 10.29 -15.12 1.14
N ASN A 160 9.08 -15.61 0.89
CA ASN A 160 7.89 -14.76 0.87
C ASN A 160 7.45 -14.39 2.29
N ILE A 161 7.62 -13.13 2.63
CA ILE A 161 7.29 -12.59 3.95
C ILE A 161 6.01 -11.75 3.97
N THR A 162 5.26 -11.71 2.87
CA THR A 162 4.06 -10.85 2.72
C THR A 162 3.06 -11.06 3.86
N GLU A 163 2.75 -12.33 4.21
CA GLU A 163 1.82 -12.65 5.28
C GLU A 163 2.37 -12.30 6.68
N LEU A 164 3.69 -12.35 6.86
CA LEU A 164 4.33 -11.96 8.13
C LEU A 164 4.25 -10.45 8.32
N VAL A 165 4.57 -9.71 7.27
CA VAL A 165 4.45 -8.24 7.26
C VAL A 165 3.00 -7.82 7.46
N LEU A 166 2.05 -8.45 6.77
CA LEU A 166 0.63 -8.13 6.91
C LEU A 166 0.14 -8.29 8.35
N ARG A 167 0.52 -9.39 9.00
CA ARG A 167 0.19 -9.61 10.43
C ARG A 167 0.80 -8.55 11.36
N ALA A 168 2.01 -8.08 11.06
CA ALA A 168 2.62 -7.01 11.84
C ALA A 168 1.88 -5.68 11.64
N ILE A 169 1.49 -5.36 10.39
CA ILE A 169 0.67 -4.19 10.06
C ILE A 169 -0.67 -4.24 10.80
N GLU A 170 -1.36 -5.39 10.78
CA GLU A 170 -2.62 -5.59 11.50
C GLU A 170 -2.46 -5.40 13.02
N ALA A 171 -1.38 -5.93 13.60
CA ALA A 171 -1.10 -5.78 15.02
C ALA A 171 -0.82 -4.31 15.40
N ASN A 172 -0.02 -3.60 14.61
CA ASN A 172 0.27 -2.18 14.80
C ASN A 172 -0.99 -1.32 14.65
N PHE A 173 -1.81 -1.60 13.64
CA PHE A 173 -3.06 -0.91 13.41
C PHE A 173 -4.03 -1.07 14.59
N ASN A 174 -4.19 -2.30 15.10
CA ASN A 174 -5.04 -2.56 16.26
C ASN A 174 -4.52 -1.88 17.54
N ALA A 175 -3.19 -1.76 17.69
CA ALA A 175 -2.58 -1.10 18.84
C ALA A 175 -2.73 0.43 18.79
N THR A 176 -2.73 1.03 17.59
CA THR A 176 -2.78 2.49 17.39
C THR A 176 -4.16 3.00 16.98
N GLY A 177 -4.93 2.21 16.24
CA GLY A 177 -6.24 2.57 15.68
C GLY A 177 -7.44 2.36 16.61
N ALA A 178 -7.21 1.83 17.80
CA ALA A 178 -8.24 1.71 18.85
C ALA A 178 -8.43 3.03 19.66
N ARG A 179 -7.96 4.17 19.11
CA ARG A 179 -8.13 5.49 19.75
C ARG A 179 -8.95 6.42 18.88
#